data_39ca5362c688cf93c1df48a675859321
#
_entry.id   39ca5362c688cf93c1df48a675859321
#
_cell.length_a   1.000
_cell.length_b   1.000
_cell.length_c   1.000
_cell.angle_alpha   90.00
_cell.angle_beta   90.00
_cell.angle_gamma   90.00
#
_symmetry.space_group_name_H-M   'P 1'
#
loop_
_entity.id
_entity.type
_entity.pdbx_description
1 polymer ?
#
loop_
_entity_poly.entity_id
_entity_poly.type
_entity_poly.pdbx_seq_one_letter_code
_entity_poly.pdbx_strand_id
1 'polypeptide(L)'
;MKDFLNWLIPIAFCISGIYYFWKSSNAEAEDTTASDGDEPQNKDDMTTEVQSASMKLLLEQTLKNVGCHINMCEEKEGEFHITYQGEHFTIIYSEDSPYITIYDVAWYSAELIDIDNLSLVRQAVNACNQQNLATVLYTIDKDENCVNVHTRQCTIFGAYIPEVEDYLRSRLEDSFRQHHNFYRHIEEIRKEQYA
;
A
#
# COMPACT_ATOMS: atom_id res chain seq x y z
N MET A 1 -24.01 10.65 -8.14
CA MET A 1 -23.19 11.65 -7.39
C MET A 1 -23.37 11.60 -5.87
N LYS A 2 -24.45 11.05 -5.33
CA LYS A 2 -24.66 10.93 -3.86
C LYS A 2 -24.01 9.68 -3.25
N ASP A 3 -23.79 8.63 -4.01
CA ASP A 3 -23.29 7.34 -3.49
C ASP A 3 -21.75 7.26 -3.41
N PHE A 4 -21.05 8.11 -4.16
CA PHE A 4 -19.59 8.27 -4.09
C PHE A 4 -19.12 8.80 -2.73
N LEU A 5 -19.95 9.66 -2.07
CA LEU A 5 -19.65 10.18 -0.74
C LEU A 5 -19.79 9.13 0.37
N ASN A 6 -20.67 8.14 0.21
CA ASN A 6 -20.86 7.09 1.22
C ASN A 6 -19.70 6.08 1.25
N TRP A 7 -18.94 5.96 0.18
CA TRP A 7 -17.77 5.06 0.12
C TRP A 7 -16.51 5.70 0.74
N LEU A 8 -16.41 7.04 0.72
CA LEU A 8 -15.30 7.79 1.34
C LEU A 8 -15.36 7.82 2.88
N ILE A 9 -16.54 7.67 3.48
CA ILE A 9 -16.72 7.76 4.94
C ILE A 9 -15.94 6.68 5.71
N PRO A 10 -15.92 5.38 5.35
CA PRO A 10 -15.13 4.37 6.07
C PRO A 10 -13.62 4.59 5.99
N ILE A 11 -13.14 5.09 4.84
CA ILE A 11 -11.70 5.37 4.64
C ILE A 11 -11.28 6.58 5.48
N ALA A 12 -12.10 7.63 5.54
CA ALA A 12 -11.86 8.81 6.36
C ALA A 12 -11.80 8.46 7.87
N PHE A 13 -12.63 7.53 8.34
CA PHE A 13 -12.60 7.08 9.74
C PHE A 13 -11.34 6.28 10.10
N CYS A 14 -10.82 5.47 9.19
CA CYS A 14 -9.56 4.76 9.42
C CYS A 14 -8.37 5.73 9.48
N ILE A 15 -8.33 6.73 8.61
CA ILE A 15 -7.25 7.74 8.58
C ILE A 15 -7.32 8.66 9.80
N SER A 16 -8.53 9.09 10.21
CA SER A 16 -8.70 9.94 11.40
C SER A 16 -8.33 9.20 12.70
N GLY A 17 -8.64 7.91 12.83
CA GLY A 17 -8.26 7.10 13.99
C GLY A 17 -6.74 7.00 14.16
N ILE A 18 -5.99 6.81 13.09
CA ILE A 18 -4.52 6.78 13.09
C ILE A 18 -3.95 8.17 13.42
N TYR A 19 -4.53 9.24 12.88
CA TYR A 19 -4.11 10.61 13.15
C TYR A 19 -4.32 11.02 14.62
N TYR A 20 -5.45 10.65 15.22
CA TYR A 20 -5.73 10.91 16.65
C TYR A 20 -4.83 10.11 17.57
N PHE A 21 -4.54 8.87 17.25
CA PHE A 21 -3.60 8.03 18.03
C PHE A 21 -2.18 8.61 18.00
N TRP A 22 -1.69 9.03 16.83
CA TRP A 22 -0.37 9.64 16.68
C TRP A 22 -0.25 10.99 17.38
N LYS A 23 -1.28 11.83 17.31
CA LYS A 23 -1.33 13.13 17.99
C LYS A 23 -1.36 12.99 19.51
N SER A 24 -2.04 11.98 20.04
CA SER A 24 -2.06 11.68 21.48
C SER A 24 -0.71 11.22 21.98
N SER A 25 0.01 10.39 21.22
CA SER A 25 1.34 9.90 21.60
C SER A 25 2.43 10.97 21.61
N ASN A 26 2.27 12.04 20.81
CA ASN A 26 3.24 13.14 20.77
C ASN A 26 2.93 14.29 21.76
N ALA A 27 1.75 14.30 22.38
CA ALA A 27 1.37 15.34 23.34
C ALA A 27 1.94 15.13 24.75
N GLU A 28 2.49 13.96 25.07
CA GLU A 28 3.06 13.64 26.38
C GLU A 28 4.59 13.90 26.50
N ALA A 29 5.23 14.44 25.44
CA ALA A 29 6.68 14.64 25.40
C ALA A 29 7.16 16.08 25.75
N GLU A 30 6.25 17.02 26.06
CA GLU A 30 6.60 18.42 26.32
C GLU A 30 6.30 18.89 27.75
N ASP A 31 6.72 18.17 28.78
CA ASP A 31 6.83 18.81 30.08
C ASP A 31 7.82 18.06 30.99
N THR A 32 9.11 18.48 30.98
CA THR A 32 9.97 18.44 32.18
C THR A 32 11.29 19.20 31.96
N THR A 33 11.34 20.36 32.64
CA THR A 33 12.44 20.92 33.43
C THR A 33 13.69 21.53 32.76
N ALA A 34 13.73 22.81 32.94
CA ALA A 34 14.94 23.62 33.00
C ALA A 34 15.86 23.22 34.19
N SER A 35 17.17 23.13 33.95
CA SER A 35 18.18 23.31 34.98
C SER A 35 19.53 23.70 34.34
N ASP A 36 20.07 24.83 34.83
CA ASP A 36 21.33 25.45 34.53
C ASP A 36 22.55 24.53 34.66
N GLY A 37 23.63 24.83 33.88
CA GLY A 37 24.97 24.35 34.15
C GLY A 37 25.92 24.43 32.95
N ASP A 38 26.68 25.57 32.88
CA ASP A 38 27.99 25.82 32.30
C ASP A 38 28.58 24.97 31.16
N GLU A 39 28.97 25.68 30.11
CA GLU A 39 29.89 25.33 29.01
C GLU A 39 31.29 24.79 29.48
N PRO A 40 32.04 24.04 28.62
CA PRO A 40 32.70 24.69 27.53
C PRO A 40 32.74 23.98 26.15
N GLN A 41 32.82 24.82 25.13
CA GLN A 41 33.17 24.59 23.73
C GLN A 41 34.25 23.53 23.52
N ASN A 42 34.04 22.61 22.59
CA ASN A 42 34.91 22.45 21.41
C ASN A 42 34.40 21.41 20.39
N LYS A 43 34.18 21.93 19.19
CA LYS A 43 34.65 21.44 17.89
C LYS A 43 34.24 20.09 17.37
N ASP A 44 33.88 20.26 16.18
CA ASP A 44 33.86 19.50 14.96
C ASP A 44 32.44 19.11 14.56
N ASP A 45 31.78 20.20 14.19
CA ASP A 45 30.58 20.24 13.37
C ASP A 45 30.90 19.71 11.97
N MET A 46 31.00 18.39 11.85
CA MET A 46 30.78 17.70 10.62
C MET A 46 29.34 17.13 10.67
N THR A 47 28.41 18.05 10.83
CA THR A 47 27.01 17.77 10.46
C THR A 47 27.02 17.54 8.95
N THR A 48 27.21 16.29 8.54
CA THR A 48 26.74 15.83 7.25
C THR A 48 25.25 16.09 7.28
N GLU A 49 24.80 17.21 6.71
CA GLU A 49 23.43 17.38 6.27
C GLU A 49 23.16 16.26 5.29
N VAL A 50 22.70 15.14 5.81
CA VAL A 50 21.95 14.18 5.01
C VAL A 50 20.71 14.96 4.61
N GLN A 51 20.79 15.65 3.46
CA GLN A 51 19.61 16.18 2.81
C GLN A 51 18.62 15.03 2.76
N SER A 52 17.61 15.10 3.60
CA SER A 52 16.47 14.19 3.59
C SER A 52 15.87 14.32 2.19
N ALA A 53 16.26 13.43 1.30
CA ALA A 53 15.66 13.39 -0.03
C ALA A 53 14.16 13.23 0.17
N SER A 54 13.36 14.11 -0.44
CA SER A 54 11.91 14.03 -0.40
C SER A 54 11.48 12.59 -0.75
N MET A 55 10.53 12.06 -0.02
CA MET A 55 9.96 10.72 -0.25
C MET A 55 9.49 10.59 -1.70
N LYS A 56 8.86 11.64 -2.24
CA LYS A 56 8.43 11.71 -3.64
C LYS A 56 9.59 11.48 -4.60
N LEU A 57 10.68 12.23 -4.44
CA LEU A 57 11.84 12.15 -5.34
C LEU A 57 12.52 10.79 -5.27
N LEU A 58 12.70 10.26 -4.08
CA LEU A 58 13.29 8.93 -3.88
C LEU A 58 12.42 7.85 -4.53
N LEU A 59 11.12 7.89 -4.28
CA LEU A 59 10.17 6.91 -4.82
C LEU A 59 10.11 7.00 -6.35
N GLU A 60 10.01 8.20 -6.90
CA GLU A 60 10.00 8.42 -8.36
C GLU A 60 11.27 7.88 -9.02
N GLN A 61 12.44 8.17 -8.46
CA GLN A 61 13.71 7.68 -8.98
C GLN A 61 13.79 6.15 -8.89
N THR A 62 13.40 5.58 -7.76
CA THR A 62 13.42 4.11 -7.56
C THR A 62 12.45 3.42 -8.54
N LEU A 63 11.24 3.95 -8.74
CA LEU A 63 10.28 3.42 -9.70
C LEU A 63 10.84 3.39 -11.12
N LYS A 64 11.51 4.47 -11.55
CA LYS A 64 12.17 4.53 -12.87
C LYS A 64 13.29 3.49 -12.98
N ASN A 65 14.10 3.33 -11.95
CA ASN A 65 15.21 2.37 -11.93
C ASN A 65 14.71 0.92 -11.93
N VAL A 66 13.57 0.64 -11.30
CA VAL A 66 12.90 -0.69 -11.34
C VAL A 66 12.33 -1.00 -12.71
N GLY A 67 12.12 0.03 -13.55
CA GLY A 67 11.56 -0.10 -14.89
C GLY A 67 10.05 0.10 -14.94
N CYS A 68 9.47 0.80 -13.95
CA CYS A 68 8.07 1.19 -13.97
C CYS A 68 7.84 2.37 -14.91
N HIS A 69 6.72 2.35 -15.62
CA HIS A 69 6.22 3.51 -16.36
C HIS A 69 5.29 4.31 -15.44
N ILE A 70 5.64 5.58 -15.16
CA ILE A 70 4.82 6.48 -14.34
C ILE A 70 3.82 7.21 -15.25
N ASN A 71 2.54 7.14 -14.92
CA ASN A 71 1.45 7.76 -15.68
C ASN A 71 1.29 9.22 -15.25
N MET A 72 1.99 10.12 -15.94
CA MET A 72 2.02 11.57 -15.61
C MET A 72 0.67 12.28 -15.81
N CYS A 73 -0.27 11.69 -16.53
CA CYS A 73 -1.59 12.30 -16.76
C CYS A 73 -2.54 12.21 -15.57
N GLU A 74 -2.19 11.44 -14.55
CA GLU A 74 -3.01 11.18 -13.36
C GLU A 74 -2.27 11.65 -12.09
N GLU A 75 -1.48 12.73 -12.19
CA GLU A 75 -0.77 13.25 -11.02
C GLU A 75 -1.75 13.71 -9.95
N LYS A 76 -1.69 13.04 -8.83
CA LYS A 76 -2.39 13.40 -7.62
C LYS A 76 -1.39 13.46 -6.47
N GLU A 77 -1.50 14.48 -5.65
CA GLU A 77 -0.59 14.66 -4.52
C GLU A 77 -0.64 13.44 -3.60
N GLY A 78 0.53 12.87 -3.28
CA GLY A 78 0.65 11.68 -2.44
C GLY A 78 0.37 10.35 -3.16
N GLU A 79 0.19 10.34 -4.49
CA GLU A 79 -0.07 9.13 -5.27
C GLU A 79 0.81 9.05 -6.51
N PHE A 80 1.27 7.83 -6.83
CA PHE A 80 1.81 7.48 -8.15
C PHE A 80 0.95 6.41 -8.79
N HIS A 81 0.53 6.65 -10.03
CA HIS A 81 -0.07 5.64 -10.89
C HIS A 81 0.99 5.10 -11.83
N ILE A 82 1.27 3.82 -11.76
CA ILE A 82 2.36 3.20 -12.51
C ILE A 82 1.89 1.97 -13.29
N THR A 83 2.65 1.64 -14.33
CA THR A 83 2.55 0.35 -15.02
C THR A 83 3.85 -0.41 -14.83
N TYR A 84 3.78 -1.65 -14.36
CA TYR A 84 4.90 -2.56 -14.20
C TYR A 84 4.54 -3.94 -14.75
N GLN A 85 5.31 -4.45 -15.69
CA GLN A 85 5.08 -5.74 -16.36
C GLN A 85 3.65 -5.93 -16.92
N GLY A 86 3.02 -4.84 -17.36
CA GLY A 86 1.67 -4.85 -17.95
C GLY A 86 0.54 -4.64 -16.95
N GLU A 87 0.80 -4.71 -15.64
CA GLU A 87 -0.19 -4.43 -14.59
C GLU A 87 -0.13 -2.97 -14.11
N HIS A 88 -1.27 -2.48 -13.61
CA HIS A 88 -1.45 -1.10 -13.16
C HIS A 88 -1.47 -1.04 -11.63
N PHE A 89 -0.55 -0.29 -11.06
CA PHE A 89 -0.47 -0.10 -9.62
C PHE A 89 -0.72 1.35 -9.24
N THR A 90 -1.32 1.55 -8.07
CA THR A 90 -1.37 2.83 -7.38
C THR A 90 -0.52 2.74 -6.12
N ILE A 91 0.46 3.64 -6.00
CA ILE A 91 1.31 3.73 -4.81
C ILE A 91 0.96 5.02 -4.08
N ILE A 92 0.51 4.88 -2.84
CA ILE A 92 0.22 6.00 -1.94
C ILE A 92 1.41 6.20 -1.01
N TYR A 93 1.85 7.45 -0.87
CA TYR A 93 2.96 7.86 -0.01
C TYR A 93 2.62 9.16 0.73
N SER A 94 3.41 9.48 1.76
CA SER A 94 3.40 10.77 2.45
C SER A 94 4.83 11.17 2.77
N GLU A 95 5.15 12.47 2.69
CA GLU A 95 6.48 12.99 3.04
C GLU A 95 6.80 12.78 4.53
N ASP A 96 5.77 12.75 5.37
CA ASP A 96 5.90 12.63 6.83
C ASP A 96 5.85 11.17 7.33
N SER A 97 5.80 10.19 6.44
CA SER A 97 5.64 8.78 6.79
C SER A 97 6.66 7.90 6.08
N PRO A 98 7.32 6.98 6.80
CA PRO A 98 8.20 5.99 6.18
C PRO A 98 7.43 4.86 5.47
N TYR A 99 6.11 4.90 5.45
CA TYR A 99 5.29 3.85 4.86
C TYR A 99 4.73 4.28 3.52
N ILE A 100 4.77 3.34 2.57
CA ILE A 100 4.02 3.41 1.32
C ILE A 100 2.97 2.31 1.29
N THR A 101 1.89 2.55 0.56
CA THR A 101 0.88 1.51 0.29
C THR A 101 0.79 1.28 -1.21
N ILE A 102 0.97 0.04 -1.61
CA ILE A 102 0.89 -0.40 -3.01
C ILE A 102 -0.46 -1.08 -3.19
N TYR A 103 -1.23 -0.62 -4.16
CA TYR A 103 -2.48 -1.22 -4.59
C TYR A 103 -2.36 -1.75 -6.01
N ASP A 104 -2.91 -2.93 -6.23
CA ASP A 104 -3.18 -3.50 -7.53
C ASP A 104 -4.69 -3.74 -7.60
N VAL A 105 -5.38 -3.00 -8.47
CA VAL A 105 -6.83 -2.80 -8.39
C VAL A 105 -7.53 -3.55 -9.50
N ALA A 106 -8.56 -4.34 -9.13
CA ALA A 106 -9.47 -5.03 -10.06
C ALA A 106 -8.78 -5.96 -11.08
N TRP A 107 -7.68 -6.63 -10.64
CA TRP A 107 -6.95 -7.58 -11.50
C TRP A 107 -7.72 -8.88 -11.77
N TYR A 108 -8.81 -9.14 -11.04
CA TYR A 108 -9.78 -10.20 -11.31
C TYR A 108 -11.19 -9.66 -11.09
N SER A 109 -12.12 -10.04 -11.96
CA SER A 109 -13.54 -9.72 -11.84
C SER A 109 -14.39 -10.93 -12.17
N ALA A 110 -15.53 -11.09 -11.47
CA ALA A 110 -16.51 -12.11 -11.76
C ALA A 110 -17.94 -11.57 -11.55
N GLU A 111 -18.87 -12.00 -12.37
CA GLU A 111 -20.27 -11.61 -12.27
C GLU A 111 -20.92 -12.17 -11.00
N LEU A 112 -21.78 -11.36 -10.34
CA LEU A 112 -22.53 -11.71 -9.13
C LEU A 112 -23.83 -12.48 -9.42
N ILE A 113 -24.17 -12.70 -10.68
CA ILE A 113 -25.37 -13.46 -11.07
C ILE A 113 -25.36 -14.86 -10.46
N ASP A 114 -24.17 -15.43 -10.30
CA ASP A 114 -23.94 -16.70 -9.66
C ASP A 114 -23.43 -16.50 -8.23
N ILE A 115 -24.26 -16.87 -7.24
CA ILE A 115 -23.90 -16.81 -5.82
C ILE A 115 -22.71 -17.73 -5.50
N ASP A 116 -22.51 -18.78 -6.30
CA ASP A 116 -21.39 -19.69 -6.16
C ASP A 116 -20.07 -19.01 -6.52
N ASN A 117 -20.07 -18.08 -7.48
CA ASN A 117 -18.89 -17.27 -7.80
C ASN A 117 -18.43 -16.40 -6.63
N LEU A 118 -19.35 -15.75 -5.92
CA LEU A 118 -18.98 -14.95 -4.74
C LEU A 118 -18.42 -15.84 -3.62
N SER A 119 -19.04 -17.01 -3.39
CA SER A 119 -18.55 -17.98 -2.41
C SER A 119 -17.13 -18.46 -2.75
N LEU A 120 -16.90 -18.78 -4.01
CA LEU A 120 -15.62 -19.21 -4.55
C LEU A 120 -14.53 -18.13 -4.35
N VAL A 121 -14.83 -16.87 -4.74
CA VAL A 121 -13.91 -15.74 -4.56
C VAL A 121 -13.56 -15.55 -3.08
N ARG A 122 -14.55 -15.58 -2.18
CA ARG A 122 -14.32 -15.42 -0.74
C ARG A 122 -13.41 -16.51 -0.17
N GLN A 123 -13.61 -17.75 -0.57
CA GLN A 123 -12.76 -18.86 -0.12
C GLN A 123 -11.33 -18.71 -0.63
N ALA A 124 -11.14 -18.37 -1.91
CA ALA A 124 -9.83 -18.16 -2.50
C ALA A 124 -9.09 -16.98 -1.86
N VAL A 125 -9.77 -15.84 -1.62
CA VAL A 125 -9.21 -14.68 -0.91
C VAL A 125 -8.75 -15.06 0.50
N ASN A 126 -9.58 -15.80 1.25
CA ASN A 126 -9.20 -16.26 2.58
C ASN A 126 -7.97 -17.17 2.56
N ALA A 127 -7.88 -18.08 1.59
CA ALA A 127 -6.74 -18.97 1.43
C ALA A 127 -5.45 -18.19 1.10
N CYS A 128 -5.52 -17.20 0.20
CA CYS A 128 -4.39 -16.33 -0.13
C CYS A 128 -3.85 -15.60 1.10
N ASN A 129 -4.73 -15.11 1.97
CA ASN A 129 -4.35 -14.29 3.12
C ASN A 129 -3.74 -15.06 4.28
N GLN A 130 -3.76 -16.40 4.26
CA GLN A 130 -3.17 -17.22 5.33
C GLN A 130 -1.63 -17.30 5.27
N GLN A 131 -1.01 -17.05 4.12
CA GLN A 131 0.39 -17.39 3.88
C GLN A 131 1.26 -16.26 3.32
N ASN A 132 0.70 -15.08 3.07
CA ASN A 132 1.38 -14.04 2.33
C ASN A 132 1.37 -12.66 3.02
N LEU A 133 2.40 -11.83 2.68
CA LEU A 133 2.54 -10.47 3.22
C LEU A 133 1.59 -9.47 2.57
N ALA A 134 1.32 -9.63 1.26
CA ALA A 134 0.34 -8.79 0.56
C ALA A 134 -1.06 -9.32 0.82
N THR A 135 -1.98 -8.43 1.16
CA THR A 135 -3.38 -8.75 1.46
C THR A 135 -4.20 -8.75 0.19
N VAL A 136 -4.87 -9.85 -0.11
CA VAL A 136 -5.91 -9.93 -1.14
C VAL A 136 -7.24 -9.52 -0.51
N LEU A 137 -7.96 -8.66 -1.19
CA LEU A 137 -9.29 -8.19 -0.78
C LEU A 137 -10.23 -8.17 -1.98
N TYR A 138 -11.53 -8.12 -1.72
CA TYR A 138 -12.52 -7.99 -2.79
C TYR A 138 -13.51 -6.87 -2.48
N THR A 139 -14.05 -6.28 -3.53
CA THR A 139 -15.15 -5.32 -3.47
C THR A 139 -16.31 -5.81 -4.32
N ILE A 140 -17.52 -5.40 -3.96
CA ILE A 140 -18.72 -5.67 -4.73
C ILE A 140 -19.14 -4.38 -5.41
N ASP A 141 -19.11 -4.39 -6.73
CA ASP A 141 -19.67 -3.34 -7.56
C ASP A 141 -21.14 -3.69 -7.86
N LYS A 142 -22.06 -2.90 -7.28
CA LYS A 142 -23.49 -3.11 -7.45
C LYS A 142 -24.03 -2.58 -8.77
N ASP A 143 -23.32 -1.60 -9.36
CA ASP A 143 -23.76 -0.97 -10.60
C ASP A 143 -23.40 -1.86 -11.78
N GLU A 144 -22.22 -2.48 -11.75
CA GLU A 144 -21.74 -3.45 -12.73
C GLU A 144 -22.13 -4.90 -12.38
N ASN A 145 -22.72 -5.11 -11.20
CA ASN A 145 -23.12 -6.43 -10.69
C ASN A 145 -21.97 -7.45 -10.73
N CYS A 146 -20.79 -7.03 -10.28
CA CYS A 146 -19.59 -7.87 -10.24
C CYS A 146 -18.87 -7.82 -8.89
N VAL A 147 -18.04 -8.83 -8.62
CA VAL A 147 -17.05 -8.86 -7.57
C VAL A 147 -15.67 -8.63 -8.16
N ASN A 148 -14.97 -7.62 -7.68
CA ASN A 148 -13.61 -7.28 -8.10
C ASN A 148 -12.62 -7.66 -7.01
N VAL A 149 -11.47 -8.24 -7.40
CA VAL A 149 -10.40 -8.62 -6.50
C VAL A 149 -9.22 -7.68 -6.66
N HIS A 150 -8.62 -7.33 -5.54
CA HIS A 150 -7.52 -6.35 -5.45
C HIS A 150 -6.43 -6.90 -4.56
N THR A 151 -5.23 -6.38 -4.71
CA THR A 151 -4.13 -6.61 -3.75
C THR A 151 -3.75 -5.29 -3.08
N ARG A 152 -3.48 -5.34 -1.79
CA ARG A 152 -2.97 -4.22 -1.00
C ARG A 152 -1.77 -4.65 -0.18
N GLN A 153 -0.71 -3.86 -0.23
CA GLN A 153 0.47 -4.07 0.60
C GLN A 153 0.93 -2.75 1.20
N CYS A 154 1.03 -2.69 2.53
CA CYS A 154 1.68 -1.59 3.23
C CYS A 154 3.10 -2.03 3.59
N THR A 155 4.09 -1.19 3.28
CA THR A 155 5.50 -1.50 3.53
C THR A 155 6.28 -0.23 3.86
N ILE A 156 7.40 -0.39 4.58
CA ILE A 156 8.34 0.73 4.79
C ILE A 156 9.08 1.04 3.49
N PHE A 157 9.37 2.33 3.29
CA PHE A 157 10.18 2.80 2.16
C PHE A 157 11.02 4.00 2.59
N GLY A 158 12.30 4.04 2.17
CA GLY A 158 13.19 5.14 2.51
C GLY A 158 14.63 4.87 2.08
N ALA A 159 15.45 5.91 2.09
CA ALA A 159 16.87 5.85 1.68
C ALA A 159 17.75 4.95 2.56
N TYR A 160 17.25 4.57 3.72
CA TYR A 160 17.95 3.66 4.65
C TYR A 160 17.79 2.17 4.29
N ILE A 161 16.96 1.84 3.30
CA ILE A 161 16.78 0.46 2.85
C ILE A 161 17.92 0.11 1.89
N PRO A 162 18.75 -0.90 2.20
CA PRO A 162 19.76 -1.38 1.26
C PRO A 162 19.09 -1.92 -0.01
N GLU A 163 19.70 -1.66 -1.17
CA GLU A 163 19.19 -2.15 -2.46
C GLU A 163 17.69 -1.84 -2.64
N VAL A 164 17.33 -0.58 -2.43
CA VAL A 164 15.93 -0.12 -2.39
C VAL A 164 15.15 -0.47 -3.67
N GLU A 165 15.82 -0.51 -4.81
CA GLU A 165 15.25 -0.94 -6.10
C GLU A 165 14.83 -2.41 -6.07
N ASP A 166 15.69 -3.30 -5.59
CA ASP A 166 15.38 -4.72 -5.48
C ASP A 166 14.32 -4.99 -4.42
N TYR A 167 14.37 -4.22 -3.34
CA TYR A 167 13.32 -4.23 -2.34
C TYR A 167 11.96 -3.85 -2.93
N LEU A 168 11.85 -2.73 -3.64
CA LEU A 168 10.60 -2.28 -4.25
C LEU A 168 10.12 -3.26 -5.32
N ARG A 169 11.04 -3.76 -6.16
CA ARG A 169 10.73 -4.82 -7.14
C ARG A 169 10.12 -6.04 -6.47
N SER A 170 10.71 -6.52 -5.39
CA SER A 170 10.17 -7.65 -4.63
C SER A 170 8.76 -7.39 -4.10
N ARG A 171 8.46 -6.14 -3.68
CA ARG A 171 7.10 -5.77 -3.22
C ARG A 171 6.09 -5.78 -4.36
N LEU A 172 6.44 -5.28 -5.55
CA LEU A 172 5.58 -5.36 -6.73
C LEU A 172 5.35 -6.81 -7.16
N GLU A 173 6.39 -7.64 -7.13
CA GLU A 173 6.29 -9.07 -7.47
C GLU A 173 5.44 -9.86 -6.47
N ASP A 174 5.29 -9.41 -5.23
CA ASP A 174 4.37 -10.00 -4.26
C ASP A 174 2.92 -9.98 -4.78
N SER A 175 2.50 -8.95 -5.50
CA SER A 175 1.17 -8.87 -6.12
C SER A 175 0.97 -9.97 -7.16
N PHE A 176 1.94 -10.17 -8.06
CA PHE A 176 1.87 -11.25 -9.05
C PHE A 176 1.83 -12.65 -8.41
N ARG A 177 2.55 -12.84 -7.30
CA ARG A 177 2.45 -14.09 -6.53
C ARG A 177 1.05 -14.30 -5.97
N GLN A 178 0.38 -13.22 -5.53
CA GLN A 178 -1.00 -13.30 -5.06
C GLN A 178 -1.97 -13.66 -6.18
N HIS A 179 -1.80 -13.08 -7.39
CA HIS A 179 -2.61 -13.47 -8.57
C HIS A 179 -2.48 -14.98 -8.82
N HIS A 180 -1.24 -15.48 -8.89
CA HIS A 180 -0.99 -16.90 -9.14
C HIS A 180 -1.61 -17.80 -8.06
N ASN A 181 -1.46 -17.45 -6.77
CA ASN A 181 -2.05 -18.18 -5.67
C ASN A 181 -3.57 -18.18 -5.72
N PHE A 182 -4.17 -17.04 -6.02
CA PHE A 182 -5.62 -16.91 -6.13
C PHE A 182 -6.18 -17.81 -7.23
N TYR A 183 -5.63 -17.76 -8.43
CA TYR A 183 -6.07 -18.62 -9.53
C TYR A 183 -5.91 -20.11 -9.19
N ARG A 184 -4.82 -20.48 -8.55
CA ARG A 184 -4.62 -21.86 -8.08
C ARG A 184 -5.70 -22.28 -7.09
N HIS A 185 -6.01 -21.43 -6.09
CA HIS A 185 -7.07 -21.75 -5.12
C HIS A 185 -8.45 -21.81 -5.76
N ILE A 186 -8.76 -20.94 -6.70
CA ILE A 186 -10.00 -21.02 -7.48
C ILE A 186 -10.14 -22.39 -8.18
N GLU A 187 -9.07 -22.88 -8.79
CA GLU A 187 -9.08 -24.18 -9.46
C GLU A 187 -9.20 -25.35 -8.48
N GLU A 188 -8.51 -25.29 -7.34
CA GLU A 188 -8.55 -26.30 -6.28
C GLU A 188 -9.98 -26.43 -5.72
N ILE A 189 -10.62 -25.32 -5.34
CA ILE A 189 -11.97 -25.30 -4.79
C ILE A 189 -12.98 -25.81 -5.83
N ARG A 190 -12.86 -25.42 -7.10
CA ARG A 190 -13.74 -25.94 -8.17
C ARG A 190 -13.63 -27.45 -8.30
N LYS A 191 -12.43 -28.02 -8.26
CA LYS A 191 -12.23 -29.48 -8.35
C LYS A 191 -12.90 -30.21 -7.18
N GLU A 192 -12.83 -29.65 -5.97
CA GLU A 192 -13.47 -30.22 -4.77
C GLU A 192 -15.00 -30.20 -4.86
N GLN A 193 -15.58 -29.17 -5.47
CA GLN A 193 -17.03 -29.05 -5.65
C GLN A 193 -17.61 -30.03 -6.67
N TYR A 194 -16.80 -30.52 -7.61
CA TYR A 194 -17.23 -31.44 -8.67
C TYR A 194 -16.74 -32.90 -8.47
N ALA A 195 -16.04 -33.18 -7.36
CA ALA A 195 -15.58 -34.53 -6.99
C ALA A 195 -16.61 -35.24 -6.10
#